data_c7b48e2c0b22b956ecdb79dd3249850e
#
_entry.id   c7b48e2c0b22b956ecdb79dd3249850e
#
_cell.length_a   1.000
_cell.length_b   1.000
_cell.length_c   1.000
_cell.angle_alpha   90.00
_cell.angle_beta   90.00
_cell.angle_gamma   90.00
#
_symmetry.space_group_name_H-M   'P 1'
#
loop_
_entity.id
_entity.type
_entity.pdbx_description
1 polymer ?
#
loop_
_entity_poly.entity_id
_entity_poly.type
_entity_poly.pdbx_seq_one_letter_code
_entity_poly.pdbx_strand_id
1 'polypeptide(L)'
;MGGRNRITNTRVSGPGRWVACAVVLFALFCLGSTPGLTEQDDQQLMRGLDEQVQEIKSDVLGIAEELSLLEEKLLYPSGTQVAIFIALSPGNSMRLDAVQLQIDGQLVAHYIYSAKELEALRKGGVQRLYVGNVSSGDHRLEVMIDGKAPSGEDFSSTEQFSFRKDVQPKMVGVTLAGPDSGSTPITLGEW
;
A
#
# COMPACT_ATOMS: atom_id res chain seq x y z
N MET A 1 46.68 2.21 -104.09
CA MET A 1 47.25 0.92 -103.92
C MET A 1 46.45 0.20 -102.83
N GLY A 2 45.63 -0.63 -103.25
CA GLY A 2 45.63 -2.05 -103.22
C GLY A 2 45.13 -2.47 -101.85
N GLY A 3 44.18 -3.28 -101.64
CA GLY A 3 43.42 -4.28 -102.35
C GLY A 3 42.54 -5.01 -101.40
N ARG A 4 41.45 -5.40 -101.90
CA ARG A 4 40.74 -6.68 -101.80
C ARG A 4 40.06 -7.08 -100.51
N ASN A 5 38.73 -7.06 -100.64
CA ASN A 5 37.81 -8.20 -100.51
C ASN A 5 38.17 -9.32 -99.49
N ARG A 6 37.25 -9.61 -98.55
CA ARG A 6 36.54 -10.90 -98.70
C ARG A 6 35.27 -10.93 -97.82
N ILE A 7 34.20 -11.24 -98.53
CA ILE A 7 32.91 -11.65 -98.02
C ILE A 7 33.05 -13.00 -97.29
N THR A 8 32.48 -13.19 -96.15
CA THR A 8 31.91 -14.50 -95.78
C THR A 8 30.71 -14.35 -94.86
N ASN A 9 29.64 -14.80 -95.41
CA ASN A 9 28.43 -15.28 -94.77
C ASN A 9 28.72 -16.00 -93.44
N THR A 10 27.88 -15.81 -92.44
CA THR A 10 27.18 -16.95 -91.85
C THR A 10 26.16 -16.54 -90.76
N ARG A 11 24.99 -16.93 -90.96
CA ARG A 11 23.97 -17.54 -90.10
C ARG A 11 23.49 -16.72 -88.92
N VAL A 12 22.31 -16.22 -89.13
CA VAL A 12 21.26 -16.00 -88.14
C VAL A 12 20.97 -17.31 -87.44
N SER A 13 21.25 -17.40 -86.15
CA SER A 13 20.66 -18.39 -85.26
C SER A 13 19.84 -17.65 -84.16
N GLY A 14 18.57 -17.87 -84.25
CA GLY A 14 17.57 -17.16 -83.41
C GLY A 14 17.71 -17.39 -81.90
N PRO A 15 17.48 -16.36 -81.19
CA PRO A 15 17.38 -16.49 -79.72
C PRO A 15 15.92 -16.81 -79.37
N GLY A 16 15.51 -18.05 -79.51
CA GLY A 16 14.09 -18.41 -79.34
C GLY A 16 13.80 -19.37 -78.19
N ARG A 17 14.78 -20.06 -77.64
CA ARG A 17 14.50 -21.16 -76.73
C ARG A 17 15.02 -20.96 -75.28
N TRP A 18 15.98 -20.13 -75.10
CA TRP A 18 16.58 -19.88 -73.78
C TRP A 18 15.87 -18.77 -73.04
N VAL A 19 15.30 -17.80 -73.67
CA VAL A 19 14.55 -16.73 -73.05
C VAL A 19 13.20 -17.23 -72.54
N ALA A 20 12.58 -18.21 -73.25
CA ALA A 20 11.33 -18.81 -72.78
C ALA A 20 11.49 -19.64 -71.49
N CYS A 21 12.61 -20.35 -71.32
CA CYS A 21 12.90 -21.07 -70.05
C CYS A 21 13.22 -20.14 -68.92
N ALA A 22 13.90 -19.02 -69.12
CA ALA A 22 14.20 -18.05 -68.05
C ALA A 22 12.96 -17.32 -67.53
N VAL A 23 12.01 -17.00 -68.40
CA VAL A 23 10.75 -16.36 -68.07
C VAL A 23 9.83 -17.30 -67.27
N VAL A 24 9.78 -18.59 -67.63
CA VAL A 24 8.98 -19.60 -66.88
C VAL A 24 9.58 -19.90 -65.54
N LEU A 25 10.92 -19.96 -65.39
CA LEU A 25 11.58 -20.13 -64.12
C LEU A 25 11.42 -18.92 -63.18
N PHE A 26 11.40 -17.70 -63.76
CA PHE A 26 11.16 -16.48 -62.95
C PHE A 26 9.69 -16.36 -62.55
N ALA A 27 8.75 -16.79 -63.41
CA ALA A 27 7.32 -16.82 -63.04
C ALA A 27 7.02 -17.87 -61.95
N LEU A 28 7.71 -19.01 -61.91
CA LEU A 28 7.56 -20.01 -60.85
C LEU A 28 8.16 -19.55 -59.52
N PHE A 29 9.17 -18.66 -59.54
CA PHE A 29 9.78 -18.13 -58.30
C PHE A 29 8.92 -17.04 -57.66
N CYS A 30 8.08 -16.34 -58.42
CA CYS A 30 7.16 -15.33 -57.87
C CYS A 30 5.87 -15.89 -57.21
N LEU A 31 5.53 -17.16 -57.44
CA LEU A 31 4.35 -17.79 -56.81
C LEU A 31 4.63 -18.43 -55.43
N GLY A 32 5.88 -18.40 -54.95
CA GLY A 32 6.28 -19.01 -53.69
C GLY A 32 6.37 -18.05 -52.47
N SER A 33 6.09 -16.77 -52.63
CA SER A 33 6.17 -15.79 -51.54
C SER A 33 4.76 -15.34 -51.12
N THR A 34 4.09 -16.16 -50.36
CA THR A 34 3.00 -15.68 -49.51
C THR A 34 3.65 -14.99 -48.32
N PRO A 35 3.51 -13.67 -48.13
CA PRO A 35 3.91 -13.05 -46.87
C PRO A 35 3.00 -13.60 -45.79
N GLY A 36 3.59 -14.23 -44.80
CA GLY A 36 2.91 -14.60 -43.54
C GLY A 36 2.52 -13.34 -42.78
N LEU A 37 1.35 -12.79 -43.09
CA LEU A 37 0.77 -11.58 -42.45
C LEU A 37 -0.21 -11.90 -41.32
N THR A 38 -0.28 -13.17 -40.90
CA THR A 38 -1.26 -13.58 -39.88
C THR A 38 -0.71 -13.78 -38.49
N GLU A 39 0.58 -13.95 -38.26
CA GLU A 39 1.13 -14.19 -36.92
C GLU A 39 1.34 -12.90 -36.10
N GLN A 40 1.54 -11.75 -36.75
CA GLN A 40 1.75 -10.49 -36.02
C GLN A 40 0.45 -9.87 -35.52
N ASP A 41 -0.65 -10.02 -36.23
CA ASP A 41 -1.97 -9.54 -35.80
C ASP A 41 -2.50 -10.34 -34.60
N ASP A 42 -2.31 -11.66 -34.60
CA ASP A 42 -2.71 -12.53 -33.50
C ASP A 42 -1.91 -12.25 -32.20
N GLN A 43 -0.62 -11.93 -32.31
CA GLN A 43 0.20 -11.56 -31.18
C GLN A 43 -0.16 -10.18 -30.60
N GLN A 44 -0.57 -9.23 -31.43
CA GLN A 44 -1.03 -7.92 -30.96
C GLN A 44 -2.41 -8.02 -30.29
N LEU A 45 -3.30 -8.83 -30.83
CA LEU A 45 -4.60 -9.13 -30.23
C LEU A 45 -4.45 -9.83 -28.87
N MET A 46 -3.56 -10.81 -28.76
CA MET A 46 -3.27 -11.50 -27.48
C MET A 46 -2.69 -10.55 -26.44
N ARG A 47 -1.76 -9.66 -26.82
CA ARG A 47 -1.20 -8.65 -25.90
C ARG A 47 -2.27 -7.66 -25.44
N GLY A 48 -3.15 -7.21 -26.34
CA GLY A 48 -4.27 -6.35 -25.95
C GLY A 48 -5.27 -7.02 -25.00
N LEU A 49 -5.51 -8.33 -25.19
CA LEU A 49 -6.35 -9.11 -24.27
C LEU A 49 -5.69 -9.33 -22.93
N ASP A 50 -4.39 -9.61 -22.87
CA ASP A 50 -3.64 -9.75 -21.62
C ASP A 50 -3.63 -8.43 -20.82
N GLU A 51 -3.46 -7.30 -21.50
CA GLU A 51 -3.50 -5.97 -20.87
C GLU A 51 -4.89 -5.66 -20.32
N GLN A 52 -5.96 -5.95 -21.06
CA GLN A 52 -7.33 -5.80 -20.59
C GLN A 52 -7.64 -6.74 -19.42
N VAL A 53 -7.16 -7.97 -19.43
CA VAL A 53 -7.31 -8.92 -18.32
C VAL A 53 -6.59 -8.41 -17.07
N GLN A 54 -5.40 -7.82 -17.19
CA GLN A 54 -4.69 -7.23 -16.06
C GLN A 54 -5.40 -5.99 -15.51
N GLU A 55 -5.95 -5.16 -16.39
CA GLU A 55 -6.75 -3.99 -16.00
C GLU A 55 -8.00 -4.41 -15.23
N ILE A 56 -8.79 -5.34 -15.78
CA ILE A 56 -9.98 -5.90 -15.11
C ILE A 56 -9.62 -6.55 -13.76
N LYS A 57 -8.50 -7.26 -13.69
CA LYS A 57 -8.03 -7.86 -12.44
C LYS A 57 -7.70 -6.79 -11.39
N SER A 58 -7.04 -5.72 -11.80
CA SER A 58 -6.74 -4.57 -10.94
C SER A 58 -8.02 -3.91 -10.43
N ASP A 59 -8.99 -3.70 -11.32
CA ASP A 59 -10.28 -3.09 -10.98
C ASP A 59 -11.09 -3.97 -10.01
N VAL A 60 -11.11 -5.28 -10.24
CA VAL A 60 -11.78 -6.23 -9.33
C VAL A 60 -11.14 -6.24 -7.95
N LEU A 61 -9.81 -6.17 -7.87
CA LEU A 61 -9.11 -6.07 -6.58
C LEU A 61 -9.41 -4.74 -5.89
N GLY A 62 -9.45 -3.63 -6.62
CA GLY A 62 -9.85 -2.31 -6.09
C GLY A 62 -11.28 -2.31 -5.55
N ILE A 63 -12.23 -2.89 -6.29
CA ILE A 63 -13.63 -3.03 -5.84
C ILE A 63 -13.72 -3.91 -4.59
N ALA A 64 -12.95 -5.01 -4.52
CA ALA A 64 -12.94 -5.87 -3.33
C ALA A 64 -12.42 -5.14 -2.08
N GLU A 65 -11.41 -4.28 -2.25
CA GLU A 65 -10.86 -3.44 -1.18
C GLU A 65 -11.87 -2.38 -0.72
N GLU A 66 -12.55 -1.72 -1.66
CA GLU A 66 -13.63 -0.76 -1.35
C GLU A 66 -14.82 -1.42 -0.65
N LEU A 67 -15.22 -2.62 -1.07
CA LEU A 67 -16.28 -3.39 -0.43
C LEU A 67 -15.91 -3.77 1.00
N SER A 68 -14.68 -4.22 1.25
CA SER A 68 -14.19 -4.52 2.59
C SER A 68 -14.21 -3.29 3.50
N LEU A 69 -13.81 -2.13 2.96
CA LEU A 69 -13.86 -0.86 3.70
C LEU A 69 -15.30 -0.42 3.99
N LEU A 70 -16.22 -0.64 3.06
CA LEU A 70 -17.65 -0.33 3.25
C LEU A 70 -18.30 -1.29 4.25
N GLU A 71 -17.96 -2.58 4.20
CA GLU A 71 -18.39 -3.55 5.20
C GLU A 71 -17.90 -3.16 6.59
N GLU A 72 -16.65 -2.77 6.74
CA GLU A 72 -16.11 -2.28 8.01
C GLU A 72 -16.87 -1.05 8.52
N LYS A 73 -17.15 -0.09 7.64
CA LYS A 73 -17.96 1.10 8.01
C LYS A 73 -19.40 0.77 8.37
N LEU A 74 -19.99 -0.25 7.78
CA LEU A 74 -21.35 -0.69 8.10
C LEU A 74 -21.41 -1.51 9.39
N LEU A 75 -20.41 -2.37 9.61
CA LEU A 75 -20.29 -3.17 10.84
C LEU A 75 -19.95 -2.30 12.04
N TYR A 76 -19.19 -1.23 11.82
CA TYR A 76 -18.75 -0.29 12.86
C TYR A 76 -19.20 1.15 12.53
N PRO A 77 -20.50 1.45 12.73
CA PRO A 77 -20.97 2.82 12.53
C PRO A 77 -20.20 3.79 13.43
N SER A 78 -20.13 5.05 13.02
CA SER A 78 -19.38 6.11 13.74
C SER A 78 -19.70 6.20 15.25
N GLY A 79 -20.85 5.69 15.66
CA GLY A 79 -21.24 5.56 17.05
C GLY A 79 -20.40 4.62 17.89
N THR A 80 -19.67 3.65 17.28
CA THR A 80 -18.83 2.69 18.03
C THR A 80 -17.41 3.21 18.30
N GLN A 81 -17.09 4.40 17.84
CA GLN A 81 -15.75 4.95 17.95
C GLN A 81 -15.33 5.25 19.38
N VAL A 82 -14.12 4.87 19.75
CA VAL A 82 -13.43 5.23 20.99
C VAL A 82 -12.17 5.98 20.65
N ALA A 83 -11.93 7.12 21.30
CA ALA A 83 -10.68 7.85 21.20
C ALA A 83 -10.03 7.92 22.60
N ILE A 84 -8.73 7.55 22.67
CA ILE A 84 -7.97 7.60 23.93
C ILE A 84 -6.92 8.69 23.83
N PHE A 85 -6.91 9.55 24.83
CA PHE A 85 -6.02 10.69 24.95
C PHE A 85 -5.10 10.52 26.14
N ILE A 86 -3.85 10.95 25.98
CA ILE A 86 -2.82 10.96 27.04
C ILE A 86 -2.49 12.39 27.40
N ALA A 87 -2.45 12.66 28.69
CA ALA A 87 -1.98 13.92 29.27
C ALA A 87 -1.01 13.65 30.41
N LEU A 88 -0.16 14.61 30.75
CA LEU A 88 0.67 14.56 31.94
C LEU A 88 0.06 15.40 33.05
N SER A 89 0.16 14.94 34.30
CA SER A 89 -0.19 15.74 35.45
C SER A 89 0.66 17.02 35.52
N PRO A 90 0.08 18.16 35.90
CA PRO A 90 0.83 19.39 36.07
C PRO A 90 2.00 19.20 37.08
N GLY A 91 3.16 19.73 36.71
CA GLY A 91 4.37 19.61 37.56
C GLY A 91 5.09 18.26 37.50
N ASN A 92 4.66 17.38 36.60
CA ASN A 92 5.31 16.08 36.40
C ASN A 92 6.73 16.25 35.85
N SER A 93 7.72 15.75 36.58
CA SER A 93 9.14 15.77 36.24
C SER A 93 9.66 14.45 35.65
N MET A 94 8.82 13.44 35.64
CA MET A 94 9.14 12.13 35.04
C MET A 94 9.49 12.26 33.56
N ARG A 95 10.47 11.49 33.09
CA ARG A 95 10.73 11.29 31.68
C ARG A 95 9.92 10.10 31.19
N LEU A 96 8.86 10.35 30.45
CA LEU A 96 8.07 9.33 29.78
C LEU A 96 8.80 8.87 28.52
N ASP A 97 9.11 7.58 28.43
CA ASP A 97 9.78 7.01 27.28
C ASP A 97 8.77 6.30 26.36
N ALA A 98 7.83 5.53 26.90
CA ALA A 98 6.82 4.84 26.12
C ALA A 98 5.48 4.72 26.84
N VAL A 99 4.40 4.58 26.06
CA VAL A 99 3.06 4.23 26.52
C VAL A 99 2.52 3.11 25.65
N GLN A 100 1.95 2.09 26.28
CA GLN A 100 1.27 0.99 25.61
C GLN A 100 -0.17 0.91 26.13
N LEU A 101 -1.11 0.72 25.18
CA LEU A 101 -2.53 0.57 25.47
C LEU A 101 -3.02 -0.79 25.00
N GLN A 102 -3.78 -1.47 25.84
CA GLN A 102 -4.50 -2.68 25.47
C GLN A 102 -5.98 -2.53 25.83
N ILE A 103 -6.85 -2.97 24.94
CA ILE A 103 -8.30 -3.07 25.19
C ILE A 103 -8.67 -4.55 25.15
N ASP A 104 -9.28 -5.05 26.22
CA ASP A 104 -9.68 -6.45 26.39
C ASP A 104 -8.53 -7.45 26.15
N GLY A 105 -7.30 -7.07 26.50
CA GLY A 105 -6.10 -7.86 26.32
C GLY A 105 -5.50 -7.78 24.90
N GLN A 106 -6.08 -6.99 24.01
CA GLN A 106 -5.54 -6.76 22.67
C GLN A 106 -4.76 -5.44 22.63
N LEU A 107 -3.51 -5.50 22.15
CA LEU A 107 -2.67 -4.31 21.95
C LEU A 107 -3.30 -3.44 20.85
N VAL A 108 -3.66 -2.19 21.23
CA VAL A 108 -4.29 -1.22 20.31
C VAL A 108 -3.39 -0.05 19.97
N ALA A 109 -2.43 0.27 20.85
CA ALA A 109 -1.43 1.30 20.59
C ALA A 109 -0.15 1.05 21.38
N HIS A 110 0.99 1.38 20.77
CA HIS A 110 2.29 1.47 21.40
C HIS A 110 3.02 2.70 20.85
N TYR A 111 3.42 3.60 21.71
CA TYR A 111 4.02 4.87 21.32
C TYR A 111 5.27 5.17 22.13
N ILE A 112 6.33 5.59 21.44
CA ILE A 112 7.62 5.99 22.01
C ILE A 112 7.75 7.50 21.88
N TYR A 113 7.99 8.18 22.98
CA TYR A 113 8.03 9.64 23.05
C TYR A 113 9.39 10.22 22.73
N SER A 114 9.43 11.19 21.87
CA SER A 114 10.60 12.06 21.68
C SER A 114 10.65 13.16 22.75
N ALA A 115 11.83 13.71 22.98
CA ALA A 115 12.00 14.81 23.94
C ALA A 115 11.11 16.02 23.63
N LYS A 116 10.86 16.31 22.35
CA LYS A 116 10.01 17.42 21.91
C LYS A 116 8.54 17.20 22.23
N GLU A 117 8.05 15.99 22.03
CA GLU A 117 6.65 15.61 22.33
C GLU A 117 6.41 15.60 23.83
N LEU A 118 7.37 15.07 24.59
CA LEU A 118 7.31 15.09 26.06
C LEU A 118 7.27 16.53 26.59
N GLU A 119 8.04 17.45 26.02
CA GLU A 119 7.99 18.85 26.38
C GLU A 119 6.61 19.48 26.07
N ALA A 120 5.99 19.12 24.94
CA ALA A 120 4.65 19.58 24.62
C ALA A 120 3.60 19.07 25.63
N LEU A 121 3.68 17.79 26.02
CA LEU A 121 2.82 17.23 27.06
C LEU A 121 3.01 17.93 28.42
N ARG A 122 4.26 18.23 28.82
CA ARG A 122 4.56 18.98 30.07
C ARG A 122 3.99 20.39 30.10
N LYS A 123 3.83 21.00 28.92
CA LYS A 123 3.19 22.32 28.75
C LYS A 123 1.66 22.25 28.77
N GLY A 124 1.07 21.10 29.10
CA GLY A 124 -0.37 20.88 29.13
C GLY A 124 -0.94 20.40 27.80
N GLY A 125 -0.06 19.94 26.90
CA GLY A 125 -0.51 19.27 25.66
C GLY A 125 -1.23 17.96 25.97
N VAL A 126 -2.16 17.60 25.08
CA VAL A 126 -2.89 16.33 25.10
C VAL A 126 -2.65 15.64 23.78
N GLN A 127 -2.26 14.38 23.85
CA GLN A 127 -2.01 13.58 22.65
C GLN A 127 -3.09 12.53 22.50
N ARG A 128 -3.69 12.45 21.32
CA ARG A 128 -4.56 11.35 20.92
C ARG A 128 -3.71 10.16 20.53
N LEU A 129 -3.74 9.09 21.32
CA LEU A 129 -2.92 7.91 21.11
C LEU A 129 -3.62 6.81 20.34
N TYR A 130 -4.94 6.69 20.50
CA TYR A 130 -5.75 5.69 19.84
C TYR A 130 -7.06 6.27 19.33
N VAL A 131 -7.49 5.81 18.15
CA VAL A 131 -8.86 5.95 17.63
C VAL A 131 -9.21 4.66 16.94
N GLY A 132 -10.26 4.02 17.38
CA GLY A 132 -10.73 2.77 16.79
C GLY A 132 -12.17 2.48 17.15
N ASN A 133 -12.70 1.42 16.56
CA ASN A 133 -14.06 0.97 16.86
C ASN A 133 -14.03 -0.07 17.97
N VAL A 134 -14.86 0.13 18.97
CA VAL A 134 -15.06 -0.79 20.09
C VAL A 134 -16.56 -1.04 20.20
N SER A 135 -16.97 -2.29 20.37
CA SER A 135 -18.37 -2.68 20.50
C SER A 135 -19.03 -1.98 21.71
N SER A 136 -20.34 -1.91 21.74
CA SER A 136 -21.05 -1.44 22.94
C SER A 136 -20.95 -2.50 24.04
N GLY A 137 -20.71 -2.05 25.27
CA GLY A 137 -20.56 -2.95 26.42
C GLY A 137 -19.53 -2.44 27.42
N ASP A 138 -19.18 -3.31 28.36
CA ASP A 138 -18.13 -3.04 29.35
C ASP A 138 -16.80 -3.58 28.83
N HIS A 139 -15.78 -2.74 28.83
CA HIS A 139 -14.45 -3.03 28.32
C HIS A 139 -13.38 -2.75 29.37
N ARG A 140 -12.25 -3.44 29.24
CA ARG A 140 -11.08 -3.25 30.08
C ARG A 140 -9.99 -2.55 29.29
N LEU A 141 -9.55 -1.40 29.78
CA LEU A 141 -8.38 -0.68 29.29
C LEU A 141 -7.20 -0.95 30.21
N GLU A 142 -6.14 -1.49 29.68
CA GLU A 142 -4.85 -1.61 30.36
C GLU A 142 -3.88 -0.58 29.77
N VAL A 143 -3.26 0.18 30.67
CA VAL A 143 -2.29 1.22 30.33
C VAL A 143 -0.98 0.87 30.98
N MET A 144 0.06 0.70 30.20
CA MET A 144 1.42 0.49 30.63
C MET A 144 2.27 1.70 30.25
N ILE A 145 3.04 2.18 31.18
CA ILE A 145 3.97 3.30 30.96
C ILE A 145 5.37 2.89 31.36
N ASP A 146 6.34 3.30 30.53
CA ASP A 146 7.76 3.15 30.78
C ASP A 146 8.44 4.50 30.73
N GLY A 147 9.37 4.74 31.65
CA GLY A 147 10.07 6.00 31.72
C GLY A 147 11.16 6.01 32.76
N LYS A 148 11.58 7.20 33.13
CA LYS A 148 12.55 7.41 34.22
C LYS A 148 12.03 8.39 35.25
N ALA A 149 12.21 8.02 36.49
CA ALA A 149 11.98 8.93 37.60
C ALA A 149 12.96 10.14 37.56
N PRO A 150 12.67 11.24 38.23
CA PRO A 150 13.62 12.37 38.35
C PRO A 150 14.97 11.96 38.93
N SER A 151 15.02 10.91 39.77
CA SER A 151 16.25 10.30 40.28
C SER A 151 17.14 9.66 39.19
N GLY A 152 16.60 9.40 38.00
CA GLY A 152 17.26 8.69 36.91
C GLY A 152 17.00 7.18 36.92
N GLU A 153 16.27 6.65 37.88
CA GLU A 153 15.89 5.24 37.95
C GLU A 153 14.82 4.91 36.90
N ASP A 154 14.88 3.70 36.37
CA ASP A 154 13.85 3.20 35.47
C ASP A 154 12.53 3.01 36.23
N PHE A 155 11.47 3.49 35.62
CA PHE A 155 10.13 3.44 36.15
C PHE A 155 9.19 2.78 35.16
N SER A 156 8.46 1.79 35.62
CA SER A 156 7.39 1.17 34.84
C SER A 156 6.14 1.01 35.72
N SER A 157 4.99 1.29 35.17
CA SER A 157 3.72 1.13 35.88
C SER A 157 2.67 0.61 34.92
N THR A 158 1.82 -0.26 35.43
CA THR A 158 0.68 -0.82 34.70
C THR A 158 -0.59 -0.69 35.52
N GLU A 159 -1.61 -0.11 34.94
CA GLU A 159 -2.92 0.02 35.57
C GLU A 159 -4.03 -0.46 34.67
N GLN A 160 -5.08 -1.02 35.27
CA GLN A 160 -6.25 -1.52 34.55
C GLN A 160 -7.49 -0.73 34.97
N PHE A 161 -8.24 -0.30 33.97
CA PHE A 161 -9.47 0.45 34.13
C PHE A 161 -10.62 -0.24 33.43
N SER A 162 -11.83 -0.15 33.97
CA SER A 162 -13.03 -0.55 33.27
C SER A 162 -13.74 0.69 32.75
N PHE A 163 -14.17 0.66 31.49
CA PHE A 163 -15.01 1.71 30.92
C PHE A 163 -16.18 1.10 30.18
N ARG A 164 -17.32 1.79 30.22
CA ARG A 164 -18.52 1.39 29.48
C ARG A 164 -18.61 2.18 28.19
N LYS A 165 -18.80 1.47 27.09
CA LYS A 165 -19.02 2.01 25.76
C LYS A 165 -20.50 1.88 25.42
N ASP A 166 -21.14 3.01 25.17
CA ASP A 166 -22.50 3.10 24.68
C ASP A 166 -22.52 3.17 23.13
N VAL A 167 -23.69 3.36 22.55
CA VAL A 167 -23.86 3.53 21.08
C VAL A 167 -23.32 4.87 20.53
N GLN A 168 -22.87 5.77 21.41
CA GLN A 168 -22.27 7.05 21.03
C GLN A 168 -20.75 7.00 21.04
N PRO A 169 -20.04 7.86 20.27
CA PRO A 169 -18.58 7.98 20.36
C PRO A 169 -18.16 8.28 21.79
N LYS A 170 -17.09 7.65 22.26
CA LYS A 170 -16.57 7.87 23.61
C LYS A 170 -15.14 8.39 23.57
N MET A 171 -14.86 9.40 24.38
CA MET A 171 -13.53 9.93 24.62
C MET A 171 -13.08 9.52 26.02
N VAL A 172 -11.88 8.96 26.10
CA VAL A 172 -11.26 8.50 27.34
C VAL A 172 -9.95 9.25 27.54
N GLY A 173 -9.83 9.96 28.63
CA GLY A 173 -8.62 10.67 29.03
C GLY A 173 -7.80 9.82 30.02
N VAL A 174 -6.52 9.67 29.75
CA VAL A 174 -5.55 9.04 30.66
C VAL A 174 -4.55 10.10 31.11
N THR A 175 -4.50 10.35 32.40
CA THR A 175 -3.54 11.29 33.00
C THR A 175 -2.42 10.50 33.65
N LEU A 176 -1.18 10.82 33.29
CA LEU A 176 0.02 10.17 33.81
C LEU A 176 0.70 11.06 34.85
N ALA A 177 1.06 10.46 35.98
CA ALA A 177 1.81 11.11 37.05
C ALA A 177 3.12 10.37 37.30
N GLY A 178 4.15 11.08 37.75
CA GLY A 178 5.42 10.46 38.11
C GLY A 178 5.35 9.81 39.51
N PRO A 179 6.29 8.92 39.83
CA PRO A 179 6.33 8.19 41.08
C PRO A 179 6.44 9.13 42.31
N ASP A 180 7.03 10.31 42.15
CA ASP A 180 7.25 11.28 43.25
C ASP A 180 6.06 12.20 43.48
N SER A 181 4.99 12.10 42.67
CA SER A 181 3.81 12.99 42.79
C SER A 181 2.90 12.68 43.96
N GLY A 182 3.11 11.55 44.69
CA GLY A 182 2.23 11.08 45.73
C GLY A 182 0.82 10.68 45.24
N SER A 183 0.62 10.71 43.92
CA SER A 183 -0.63 10.36 43.25
C SER A 183 -0.51 8.99 42.58
N THR A 184 -1.65 8.38 42.30
CA THR A 184 -1.67 7.16 41.48
C THR A 184 -1.00 7.45 40.14
N PRO A 185 -0.05 6.60 39.66
CA PRO A 185 0.75 6.87 38.45
C PRO A 185 -0.08 7.06 37.21
N ILE A 186 -1.21 6.40 37.12
CA ILE A 186 -2.12 6.47 35.99
C ILE A 186 -3.54 6.68 36.51
N THR A 187 -4.24 7.65 35.97
CA THR A 187 -5.66 7.92 36.33
C THR A 187 -6.50 8.03 35.06
N LEU A 188 -7.71 7.49 35.11
CA LEU A 188 -8.69 7.57 34.03
C LEU A 188 -9.65 8.72 34.30
N GLY A 189 -9.90 9.54 33.28
CA GLY A 189 -10.93 10.58 33.28
C GLY A 189 -11.82 10.44 32.05
N GLU A 190 -13.06 10.84 32.14
CA GLU A 190 -13.96 11.01 30.99
C GLU A 190 -13.89 12.47 30.54
N TRP A 191 -13.85 12.69 29.24
CA TRP A 191 -13.75 14.02 28.62
C TRP A 191 -15.05 14.35 27.91
#